data_fffc7ecbe35a111bbb20912b7b6f2a60
#
_entry.id   fffc7ecbe35a111bbb20912b7b6f2a60
#
_cell.length_a   1.000
_cell.length_b   1.000
_cell.length_c   1.000
_cell.angle_alpha   90.00
_cell.angle_beta   90.00
_cell.angle_gamma   90.00
#
_symmetry.space_group_name_H-M   'P 1'
#
loop_
_entity.id
_entity.type
_entity.pdbx_description
1 polymer ?
#
loop_
_entity_poly.entity_id
_entity_poly.type
_entity_poly.pdbx_seq_one_letter_code
_entity_poly.pdbx_strand_id
1 'polypeptide(L)'
;MSDKLPPTLFQLPYFRCLVMGRASVAAFALLAGYVNSLKPIKLSRAGNADAALSSVAKSAFRRTGRFMIPAVISTICSWLVCQFGGYKVAHVADSAWIRDTSPTPSASFATAFYDLFQNLSTTWLNGYNAYDRIQWTLTFLLKGSMLTYLTLFATIYVKPRWRMLICLGMYWFEWRAGDALIGFNVYCGIILAELTLDSDVQNFASAHNYARKLFSAGLIILGLFFMSYPEENPSWARWSHNLELLGSYIFPQNAEYARFYPGLGVNLLTLGVMFNNTAKKILSTSFFCWMGKLSFPIYLLHAPLIRTVLAWVLFGASIRPDQGKDENGNQLPPGWLPIANRWVVVIALPLFYVFLYRVANLWAQYVDPFCGRVTNLFEELVFRDDAKASSEKPLLLS
;
A
#
# COMPACT_ATOMS: atom_id res chain seq x y z
N MET A 1 -18.41 -29.07 18.14
CA MET A 1 -18.02 -29.02 16.71
C MET A 1 -18.97 -28.06 16.05
N SER A 2 -18.58 -26.82 15.83
CA SER A 2 -19.43 -25.87 15.08
C SER A 2 -19.44 -26.31 13.62
N ASP A 3 -20.64 -26.50 13.06
CA ASP A 3 -20.88 -26.76 11.65
C ASP A 3 -20.22 -25.63 10.84
N LYS A 4 -18.98 -25.86 10.41
CA LYS A 4 -18.24 -24.89 9.60
C LYS A 4 -18.91 -24.84 8.23
N LEU A 5 -19.54 -23.71 7.93
CA LEU A 5 -20.03 -23.44 6.58
C LEU A 5 -18.90 -23.66 5.56
N PRO A 6 -19.21 -24.22 4.37
CA PRO A 6 -18.19 -24.41 3.35
C PRO A 6 -17.57 -23.07 2.95
N PRO A 7 -16.25 -23.04 2.67
CA PRO A 7 -15.57 -21.81 2.30
C PRO A 7 -16.16 -21.21 1.01
N THR A 8 -16.35 -19.90 1.01
CA THR A 8 -16.70 -19.16 -0.20
C THR A 8 -15.51 -19.09 -1.17
N LEU A 9 -15.75 -18.79 -2.45
CA LEU A 9 -14.71 -18.72 -3.48
C LEU A 9 -13.54 -17.79 -3.06
N PHE A 10 -13.83 -16.60 -2.53
CA PHE A 10 -12.82 -15.63 -2.09
C PHE A 10 -12.10 -16.00 -0.78
N GLN A 11 -12.45 -17.10 -0.17
CA GLN A 11 -11.75 -17.66 0.97
C GLN A 11 -10.75 -18.76 0.59
N LEU A 12 -10.81 -19.24 -0.67
CA LEU A 12 -9.88 -20.25 -1.18
C LEU A 12 -8.50 -19.65 -1.48
N PRO A 13 -7.42 -20.46 -1.43
CA PRO A 13 -6.10 -20.05 -1.87
C PRO A 13 -6.15 -19.46 -3.29
N TYR A 14 -5.27 -18.53 -3.58
CA TYR A 14 -5.16 -17.75 -4.82
C TYR A 14 -6.30 -16.73 -5.05
N PHE A 15 -7.57 -17.11 -4.93
CA PHE A 15 -8.71 -16.19 -5.04
C PHE A 15 -8.73 -15.15 -3.92
N ARG A 16 -8.27 -15.54 -2.74
CA ARG A 16 -8.18 -14.64 -1.60
C ARG A 16 -7.22 -13.47 -1.83
N CYS A 17 -6.21 -13.63 -2.68
CA CYS A 17 -5.31 -12.52 -3.05
C CYS A 17 -6.05 -11.29 -3.59
N LEU A 18 -7.22 -11.48 -4.22
CA LEU A 18 -8.01 -10.39 -4.79
C LEU A 18 -8.63 -9.47 -3.74
N VAL A 19 -8.75 -9.95 -2.49
CA VAL A 19 -9.37 -9.23 -1.38
C VAL A 19 -8.41 -8.99 -0.19
N MET A 20 -7.12 -9.33 -0.34
CA MET A 20 -6.11 -9.21 0.72
C MET A 20 -5.39 -7.86 0.69
N GLY A 21 -5.83 -6.93 1.56
CA GLY A 21 -5.21 -5.60 1.70
C GLY A 21 -3.75 -5.64 2.16
N ARG A 22 -3.37 -6.57 3.05
CA ARG A 22 -2.00 -6.67 3.60
C ARG A 22 -0.96 -6.99 2.54
N ALA A 23 -1.29 -7.84 1.57
CA ALA A 23 -0.41 -8.13 0.43
C ALA A 23 -0.16 -6.88 -0.43
N SER A 24 -1.18 -6.03 -0.60
CA SER A 24 -1.03 -4.76 -1.32
C SER A 24 -0.08 -3.80 -0.61
N VAL A 25 -0.15 -3.69 0.72
CA VAL A 25 0.77 -2.86 1.51
C VAL A 25 2.21 -3.36 1.40
N ALA A 26 2.44 -4.67 1.50
CA ALA A 26 3.76 -5.27 1.30
C ALA A 26 4.31 -5.01 -0.12
N ALA A 27 3.45 -5.09 -1.15
CA ALA A 27 3.82 -4.76 -2.53
C ALA A 27 4.21 -3.28 -2.68
N PHE A 28 3.48 -2.35 -2.07
CA PHE A 28 3.85 -0.93 -2.08
C PHE A 28 5.19 -0.68 -1.38
N ALA A 29 5.47 -1.36 -0.27
CA ALA A 29 6.74 -1.26 0.45
C ALA A 29 7.91 -1.78 -0.41
N LEU A 30 7.76 -2.96 -1.02
CA LEU A 30 8.77 -3.53 -1.92
C LEU A 30 9.01 -2.62 -3.13
N LEU A 31 7.94 -2.15 -3.78
CA LEU A 31 8.03 -1.26 -4.92
C LEU A 31 8.66 0.09 -4.56
N ALA A 32 8.41 0.60 -3.34
CA ALA A 32 9.10 1.80 -2.86
C ALA A 32 10.61 1.58 -2.77
N GLY A 33 11.06 0.45 -2.21
CA GLY A 33 12.47 0.06 -2.20
C GLY A 33 13.05 -0.06 -3.61
N TYR A 34 12.35 -0.76 -4.50
CA TYR A 34 12.79 -1.03 -5.87
C TYR A 34 12.91 0.24 -6.73
N VAL A 35 11.81 0.99 -6.86
CA VAL A 35 11.75 2.15 -7.77
C VAL A 35 12.67 3.28 -7.31
N ASN A 36 12.73 3.54 -6.00
CA ASN A 36 13.60 4.59 -5.47
C ASN A 36 15.09 4.26 -5.59
N SER A 37 15.44 2.98 -5.73
CA SER A 37 16.83 2.50 -5.82
C SER A 37 17.38 2.44 -7.24
N LEU A 38 16.54 2.19 -8.25
CA LEU A 38 17.00 1.93 -9.63
C LEU A 38 17.91 3.02 -10.19
N LYS A 39 17.47 4.28 -10.14
CA LYS A 39 18.25 5.40 -10.73
C LYS A 39 19.54 5.67 -9.96
N PRO A 40 19.54 5.80 -8.62
CA PRO A 40 20.78 5.98 -7.86
C PRO A 40 21.79 4.85 -8.04
N ILE A 41 21.33 3.58 -8.00
CA ILE A 41 22.21 2.43 -8.18
C ILE A 41 22.80 2.42 -9.60
N LYS A 42 22.01 2.70 -10.63
CA LYS A 42 22.49 2.81 -12.01
C LYS A 42 23.59 3.86 -12.16
N LEU A 43 23.41 5.03 -11.56
CA LEU A 43 24.41 6.10 -11.57
C LEU A 43 25.66 5.72 -10.79
N SER A 44 25.54 5.10 -9.63
CA SER A 44 26.67 4.61 -8.84
C SER A 44 27.47 3.54 -9.59
N ARG A 45 26.81 2.58 -10.26
CA ARG A 45 27.47 1.55 -11.10
C ARG A 45 28.18 2.15 -12.31
N ALA A 46 27.71 3.30 -12.82
CA ALA A 46 28.36 4.04 -13.89
C ALA A 46 29.54 4.92 -13.41
N GLY A 47 29.91 4.85 -12.13
CA GLY A 47 31.01 5.64 -11.55
C GLY A 47 30.65 7.09 -11.21
N ASN A 48 29.38 7.49 -11.32
CA ASN A 48 28.93 8.84 -11.05
C ASN A 48 28.18 8.92 -9.69
N ALA A 49 28.96 8.80 -8.61
CA ALA A 49 28.44 8.77 -7.25
C ALA A 49 27.81 10.10 -6.82
N ASP A 50 28.36 11.24 -7.25
CA ASP A 50 27.82 12.57 -6.88
C ASP A 50 26.45 12.81 -7.51
N ALA A 51 26.27 12.44 -8.79
CA ALA A 51 24.96 12.49 -9.41
C ALA A 51 23.97 11.51 -8.75
N ALA A 52 24.45 10.36 -8.27
CA ALA A 52 23.62 9.43 -7.52
C ALA A 52 23.15 10.03 -6.19
N LEU A 53 24.05 10.68 -5.42
CA LEU A 53 23.68 11.37 -4.17
C LEU A 53 22.70 12.53 -4.41
N SER A 54 22.95 13.36 -5.42
CA SER A 54 22.01 14.41 -5.83
C SER A 54 20.64 13.83 -6.19
N SER A 55 20.61 12.70 -6.91
CA SER A 55 19.35 11.99 -7.22
C SER A 55 18.63 11.49 -5.98
N VAL A 56 19.35 10.96 -4.99
CA VAL A 56 18.78 10.51 -3.70
C VAL A 56 18.17 11.68 -2.96
N ALA A 57 18.91 12.81 -2.79
CA ALA A 57 18.44 13.98 -2.08
C ALA A 57 17.17 14.58 -2.71
N LYS A 58 17.16 14.81 -4.02
CA LYS A 58 15.99 15.30 -4.76
C LYS A 58 14.81 14.36 -4.67
N SER A 59 15.05 13.03 -4.74
CA SER A 59 13.99 12.03 -4.63
C SER A 59 13.38 11.99 -3.23
N ALA A 60 14.19 12.08 -2.17
CA ALA A 60 13.72 12.11 -0.79
C ALA A 60 12.81 13.33 -0.53
N PHE A 61 13.22 14.50 -0.99
CA PHE A 61 12.43 15.72 -0.88
C PHE A 61 11.08 15.61 -1.61
N ARG A 62 11.12 15.23 -2.90
CA ARG A 62 9.92 15.08 -3.73
C ARG A 62 8.96 14.01 -3.18
N ARG A 63 9.48 12.95 -2.58
CA ARG A 63 8.66 11.86 -2.06
C ARG A 63 7.71 12.33 -0.97
N THR A 64 8.21 13.16 -0.05
CA THR A 64 7.41 13.73 1.04
C THR A 64 6.21 14.51 0.48
N GLY A 65 6.43 15.48 -0.41
CA GLY A 65 5.36 16.27 -1.01
C GLY A 65 4.35 15.43 -1.80
N ARG A 66 4.83 14.46 -2.58
CA ARG A 66 3.99 13.58 -3.40
C ARG A 66 3.14 12.59 -2.59
N PHE A 67 3.48 12.33 -1.33
CA PHE A 67 2.66 11.53 -0.41
C PHE A 67 1.73 12.40 0.41
N MET A 68 2.25 13.48 0.99
CA MET A 68 1.51 14.31 1.93
C MET A 68 0.38 15.10 1.26
N ILE A 69 0.65 15.75 0.13
CA ILE A 69 -0.33 16.65 -0.50
C ILE A 69 -1.59 15.88 -0.94
N PRO A 70 -1.50 14.76 -1.68
CA PRO A 70 -2.69 13.99 -2.05
C PRO A 70 -3.45 13.44 -0.82
N ALA A 71 -2.74 13.01 0.23
CA ALA A 71 -3.37 12.53 1.46
C ALA A 71 -4.15 13.64 2.19
N VAL A 72 -3.58 14.85 2.26
CA VAL A 72 -4.27 16.03 2.81
C VAL A 72 -5.54 16.34 2.02
N ILE A 73 -5.46 16.36 0.68
CA ILE A 73 -6.64 16.62 -0.17
C ILE A 73 -7.70 15.55 0.05
N SER A 74 -7.32 14.25 0.09
CA SER A 74 -8.26 13.15 0.36
C SER A 74 -8.93 13.29 1.74
N THR A 75 -8.15 13.64 2.78
CA THR A 75 -8.69 13.88 4.12
C THR A 75 -9.67 15.04 4.14
N ILE A 76 -9.35 16.16 3.47
CA ILE A 76 -10.25 17.32 3.36
C ILE A 76 -11.55 16.93 2.63
N CYS A 77 -11.47 16.18 1.54
CA CYS A 77 -12.66 15.68 0.84
C CYS A 77 -13.52 14.79 1.74
N SER A 78 -12.92 13.83 2.45
CA SER A 78 -13.64 12.96 3.40
C SER A 78 -14.25 13.74 4.57
N TRP A 79 -13.52 14.73 5.10
CA TRP A 79 -14.00 15.65 6.13
C TRP A 79 -15.22 16.44 5.66
N LEU A 80 -15.17 17.05 4.46
CA LEU A 80 -16.32 17.75 3.88
C LEU A 80 -17.55 16.83 3.78
N VAL A 81 -17.37 15.65 3.19
CA VAL A 81 -18.45 14.66 3.07
C VAL A 81 -19.01 14.28 4.44
N CYS A 82 -18.18 14.19 5.48
CA CYS A 82 -18.58 13.92 6.85
C CYS A 82 -19.48 15.03 7.41
N GLN A 83 -19.05 16.30 7.29
CA GLN A 83 -19.82 17.43 7.82
C GLN A 83 -21.18 17.58 7.14
N PHE A 84 -21.31 17.21 5.87
CA PHE A 84 -22.57 17.16 5.14
C PHE A 84 -23.41 15.88 5.40
N GLY A 85 -22.96 15.01 6.31
CA GLY A 85 -23.70 13.82 6.72
C GLY A 85 -23.63 12.65 5.72
N GLY A 86 -22.63 12.61 4.85
CA GLY A 86 -22.45 11.51 3.87
C GLY A 86 -22.26 10.14 4.52
N TYR A 87 -21.84 10.06 5.79
CA TYR A 87 -21.63 8.81 6.55
C TYR A 87 -22.85 8.38 7.39
N LYS A 88 -24.00 9.06 7.32
CA LYS A 88 -25.18 8.75 8.16
C LYS A 88 -25.65 7.30 8.03
N VAL A 89 -25.72 6.76 6.82
CA VAL A 89 -26.11 5.36 6.58
C VAL A 89 -25.05 4.39 7.10
N ALA A 90 -23.78 4.72 6.96
CA ALA A 90 -22.68 3.90 7.44
C ALA A 90 -22.75 3.64 8.96
N HIS A 91 -23.13 4.65 9.76
CA HIS A 91 -23.23 4.54 11.21
C HIS A 91 -24.32 3.57 11.71
N VAL A 92 -25.25 3.22 10.87
CA VAL A 92 -26.36 2.34 11.24
C VAL A 92 -26.38 1.04 10.43
N ALA A 93 -25.38 0.83 9.56
CA ALA A 93 -25.26 -0.35 8.71
C ALA A 93 -24.92 -1.62 9.53
N ASP A 94 -25.48 -2.76 9.13
CA ASP A 94 -25.12 -4.07 9.67
C ASP A 94 -23.79 -4.58 9.09
N SER A 95 -22.76 -3.78 9.33
CA SER A 95 -21.36 -4.09 9.02
C SER A 95 -20.50 -3.36 10.04
N ALA A 96 -19.91 -4.11 10.96
CA ALA A 96 -19.09 -3.56 12.04
C ALA A 96 -17.96 -2.69 11.48
N TRP A 97 -17.25 -3.16 10.44
CA TRP A 97 -16.18 -2.39 9.85
C TRP A 97 -16.65 -1.04 9.28
N ILE A 98 -17.75 -1.02 8.51
CA ILE A 98 -18.29 0.22 7.94
C ILE A 98 -18.72 1.17 9.06
N ARG A 99 -19.47 0.66 10.05
CA ARG A 99 -20.01 1.43 11.17
C ARG A 99 -18.91 2.02 12.06
N ASP A 100 -17.99 1.18 12.51
CA ASP A 100 -17.02 1.53 13.55
C ASP A 100 -15.83 2.34 13.00
N THR A 101 -15.63 2.36 11.67
CA THR A 101 -14.57 3.15 11.02
C THR A 101 -15.07 4.44 10.38
N SER A 102 -16.39 4.71 10.38
CA SER A 102 -16.97 5.92 9.80
C SER A 102 -16.85 7.11 10.74
N PRO A 103 -16.43 8.29 10.25
CA PRO A 103 -16.30 9.49 11.05
C PRO A 103 -17.67 10.12 11.34
N THR A 104 -17.82 10.71 12.53
CA THR A 104 -19.01 11.48 12.93
C THR A 104 -18.82 12.97 12.65
N PRO A 105 -19.90 13.70 12.24
CA PRO A 105 -19.83 15.15 12.12
C PRO A 105 -19.53 15.82 13.46
N SER A 106 -18.77 16.90 13.43
CA SER A 106 -18.43 17.68 14.63
C SER A 106 -19.62 18.54 15.07
N ALA A 107 -19.71 18.87 16.37
CA ALA A 107 -20.83 19.58 16.94
C ALA A 107 -20.94 21.06 16.50
N SER A 108 -19.82 21.68 16.10
CA SER A 108 -19.78 23.06 15.65
C SER A 108 -18.75 23.24 14.53
N PHE A 109 -18.84 24.36 13.81
CA PHE A 109 -17.90 24.68 12.74
C PHE A 109 -16.46 24.84 13.28
N ALA A 110 -16.29 25.47 14.42
CA ALA A 110 -14.96 25.64 15.04
C ALA A 110 -14.34 24.29 15.44
N THR A 111 -15.12 23.40 16.05
CA THR A 111 -14.66 22.04 16.38
C THR A 111 -14.36 21.24 15.13
N ALA A 112 -15.12 21.41 14.06
CA ALA A 112 -14.88 20.72 12.79
C ALA A 112 -13.50 21.06 12.17
N PHE A 113 -13.10 22.34 12.21
CA PHE A 113 -11.77 22.76 11.77
C PHE A 113 -10.67 22.27 12.70
N TYR A 114 -10.88 22.34 14.00
CA TYR A 114 -9.92 21.79 14.96
C TYR A 114 -9.69 20.29 14.74
N ASP A 115 -10.76 19.52 14.58
CA ASP A 115 -10.72 18.08 14.30
C ASP A 115 -9.99 17.79 12.98
N LEU A 116 -10.21 18.61 11.94
CA LEU A 116 -9.49 18.48 10.68
C LEU A 116 -7.98 18.64 10.89
N PHE A 117 -7.53 19.74 11.52
CA PHE A 117 -6.11 19.99 11.75
C PHE A 117 -5.48 18.92 12.65
N GLN A 118 -6.19 18.48 13.68
CA GLN A 118 -5.74 17.40 14.53
C GLN A 118 -5.55 16.11 13.72
N ASN A 119 -6.51 15.72 12.89
CA ASN A 119 -6.42 14.50 12.08
C ASN A 119 -5.33 14.60 10.99
N LEU A 120 -5.13 15.75 10.38
CA LEU A 120 -4.00 15.96 9.46
C LEU A 120 -2.65 15.77 10.17
N SER A 121 -2.51 16.23 11.41
CA SER A 121 -1.29 16.05 12.21
C SER A 121 -1.12 14.61 12.67
N THR A 122 -2.15 13.98 13.24
CA THR A 122 -2.07 12.62 13.77
C THR A 122 -1.85 11.57 12.69
N THR A 123 -2.28 11.82 11.45
CA THR A 123 -1.97 10.95 10.30
C THR A 123 -0.47 10.71 10.17
N TRP A 124 0.36 11.74 10.34
CA TRP A 124 1.81 11.65 10.15
C TRP A 124 2.58 11.36 11.44
N LEU A 125 2.03 11.70 12.59
CA LEU A 125 2.68 11.47 13.89
C LEU A 125 2.55 10.00 14.34
N ASN A 126 1.34 9.46 14.28
CA ASN A 126 1.03 8.13 14.82
C ASN A 126 0.23 7.23 13.87
N GLY A 127 -0.01 7.66 12.63
CA GLY A 127 -0.76 6.88 11.65
C GLY A 127 -2.27 6.83 11.90
N TYR A 128 -2.83 7.76 12.67
CA TYR A 128 -4.27 7.79 12.94
C TYR A 128 -4.97 8.92 12.19
N ASN A 129 -6.04 8.59 11.43
CA ASN A 129 -6.93 9.54 10.78
C ASN A 129 -8.36 9.08 10.93
N ALA A 130 -9.21 9.84 11.65
CA ALA A 130 -10.60 9.49 11.86
C ALA A 130 -11.43 9.56 10.57
N TYR A 131 -11.10 10.47 9.65
CA TYR A 131 -11.80 10.64 8.37
C TYR A 131 -11.44 9.57 7.36
N ASP A 132 -10.21 9.02 7.45
CA ASP A 132 -9.78 7.90 6.60
C ASP A 132 -8.77 7.01 7.32
N ARG A 133 -9.26 6.01 8.03
CA ARG A 133 -8.43 5.10 8.84
C ARG A 133 -7.41 4.30 8.01
N ILE A 134 -7.61 4.16 6.70
CA ILE A 134 -6.66 3.41 5.85
C ILE A 134 -5.36 4.19 5.66
N GLN A 135 -5.35 5.51 5.83
CA GLN A 135 -4.15 6.33 5.69
C GLN A 135 -3.03 6.01 6.70
N TRP A 136 -3.27 5.15 7.70
CA TRP A 136 -2.23 4.68 8.62
C TRP A 136 -0.99 4.13 7.92
N THR A 137 -1.16 3.50 6.76
CA THR A 137 -0.04 2.89 6.01
C THR A 137 0.87 3.93 5.35
N LEU A 138 0.39 5.17 5.10
CA LEU A 138 1.18 6.22 4.42
C LEU A 138 2.42 6.60 5.23
N THR A 139 2.29 6.71 6.55
CA THR A 139 3.41 7.00 7.45
C THR A 139 4.49 5.91 7.34
N PHE A 140 4.07 4.65 7.31
CA PHE A 140 5.00 3.53 7.17
C PHE A 140 5.64 3.47 5.79
N LEU A 141 4.90 3.74 4.71
CA LEU A 141 5.44 3.80 3.35
C LEU A 141 6.42 4.97 3.17
N LEU A 142 6.16 6.10 3.82
CA LEU A 142 7.09 7.23 3.84
C LEU A 142 8.36 6.85 4.60
N LYS A 143 8.26 6.23 5.80
CA LYS A 143 9.40 5.71 6.57
C LYS A 143 10.20 4.70 5.74
N GLY A 144 9.55 3.78 5.04
CA GLY A 144 10.21 2.82 4.14
C GLY A 144 10.96 3.48 2.99
N SER A 145 10.39 4.56 2.42
CA SER A 145 11.09 5.35 1.40
C SER A 145 12.33 6.04 1.98
N MET A 146 12.23 6.61 3.20
CA MET A 146 13.37 7.24 3.88
C MET A 146 14.43 6.21 4.25
N LEU A 147 14.04 5.01 4.68
CA LEU A 147 14.94 3.89 4.91
C LEU A 147 15.73 3.52 3.64
N THR A 148 15.05 3.49 2.48
CA THR A 148 15.69 3.28 1.19
C THR A 148 16.74 4.35 0.90
N TYR A 149 16.38 5.63 1.07
CA TYR A 149 17.31 6.73 0.80
C TYR A 149 18.50 6.76 1.75
N LEU A 150 18.29 6.46 3.03
CA LEU A 150 19.36 6.35 4.02
C LEU A 150 20.33 5.21 3.66
N THR A 151 19.79 4.05 3.30
CA THR A 151 20.59 2.90 2.86
C THR A 151 21.41 3.23 1.61
N LEU A 152 20.81 3.88 0.62
CA LEU A 152 21.50 4.30 -0.60
C LEU A 152 22.57 5.36 -0.27
N PHE A 153 22.25 6.35 0.54
CA PHE A 153 23.23 7.36 0.97
C PHE A 153 24.45 6.71 1.62
N ALA A 154 24.25 5.76 2.53
CA ALA A 154 25.33 5.07 3.23
C ALA A 154 26.15 4.13 2.32
N THR A 155 25.54 3.65 1.20
CA THR A 155 26.15 2.59 0.39
C THR A 155 26.47 3.01 -1.05
N ILE A 156 26.30 4.28 -1.42
CA ILE A 156 26.47 4.75 -2.80
C ILE A 156 27.89 4.53 -3.35
N TYR A 157 28.91 4.69 -2.50
CA TYR A 157 30.31 4.46 -2.84
C TYR A 157 30.75 3.00 -2.66
N VAL A 158 29.88 2.15 -2.11
CA VAL A 158 30.20 0.75 -1.86
C VAL A 158 30.08 -0.05 -3.16
N LYS A 159 31.04 -0.96 -3.40
CA LYS A 159 31.01 -1.86 -4.58
C LYS A 159 29.71 -2.70 -4.56
N PRO A 160 29.11 -2.99 -5.73
CA PRO A 160 27.80 -3.67 -5.82
C PRO A 160 27.69 -4.96 -5.01
N ARG A 161 28.74 -5.80 -4.99
CA ARG A 161 28.76 -7.06 -4.22
C ARG A 161 28.60 -6.83 -2.70
N TRP A 162 29.31 -5.86 -2.16
CA TRP A 162 29.25 -5.52 -0.74
C TRP A 162 27.94 -4.82 -0.38
N ARG A 163 27.43 -3.95 -1.25
CA ARG A 163 26.11 -3.34 -1.08
C ARG A 163 25.01 -4.41 -1.03
N MET A 164 25.08 -5.42 -1.92
CA MET A 164 24.17 -6.56 -1.90
C MET A 164 24.23 -7.32 -0.56
N LEU A 165 25.44 -7.60 -0.04
CA LEU A 165 25.63 -8.29 1.26
C LEU A 165 25.07 -7.46 2.42
N ILE A 166 25.28 -6.13 2.41
CA ILE A 166 24.70 -5.22 3.41
C ILE A 166 23.18 -5.28 3.35
N CYS A 167 22.59 -5.18 2.16
CA CYS A 167 21.13 -5.24 2.00
C CYS A 167 20.55 -6.61 2.41
N LEU A 168 21.24 -7.72 2.14
CA LEU A 168 20.85 -9.05 2.62
C LEU A 168 20.94 -9.15 4.15
N GLY A 169 21.99 -8.58 4.75
CA GLY A 169 22.12 -8.51 6.21
C GLY A 169 21.01 -7.70 6.86
N MET A 170 20.65 -6.56 6.25
CA MET A 170 19.55 -5.73 6.72
C MET A 170 18.18 -6.40 6.49
N TYR A 171 17.99 -7.09 5.36
CA TYR A 171 16.81 -7.91 5.12
C TYR A 171 16.62 -8.96 6.24
N TRP A 172 17.71 -9.66 6.60
CA TRP A 172 17.70 -10.63 7.67
C TRP A 172 17.47 -9.99 9.04
N PHE A 173 18.06 -8.83 9.29
CA PHE A 173 17.85 -8.06 10.52
C PHE A 173 16.38 -7.68 10.69
N GLU A 174 15.73 -7.09 9.66
CA GLU A 174 14.31 -6.73 9.70
C GLU A 174 13.41 -7.95 9.85
N TRP A 175 13.78 -9.08 9.20
CA TRP A 175 13.10 -10.35 9.42
C TRP A 175 13.15 -10.77 10.89
N ARG A 176 14.33 -10.73 11.52
CA ARG A 176 14.51 -11.09 12.93
C ARG A 176 13.88 -10.08 13.89
N ALA A 177 13.87 -8.80 13.54
CA ALA A 177 13.24 -7.73 14.29
C ALA A 177 11.70 -7.77 14.24
N GLY A 178 11.13 -8.56 13.33
CA GLY A 178 9.68 -8.71 13.20
C GLY A 178 9.02 -7.63 12.35
N ASP A 179 9.77 -6.77 11.63
CA ASP A 179 9.18 -5.78 10.72
C ASP A 179 8.75 -6.41 9.39
N ALA A 180 7.63 -7.11 9.47
CA ALA A 180 6.97 -7.70 8.30
C ALA A 180 6.17 -6.68 7.48
N LEU A 181 5.95 -5.48 7.98
CA LEU A 181 5.15 -4.48 7.29
C LEU A 181 5.98 -3.76 6.22
N ILE A 182 7.14 -3.24 6.57
CA ILE A 182 7.96 -2.39 5.72
C ILE A 182 9.38 -2.92 5.55
N GLY A 183 10.09 -3.19 6.64
CA GLY A 183 11.54 -3.38 6.66
C GLY A 183 12.04 -4.39 5.63
N PHE A 184 11.73 -5.67 5.80
CA PHE A 184 12.26 -6.68 4.88
C PHE A 184 11.72 -6.56 3.45
N ASN A 185 10.51 -6.01 3.24
CA ASN A 185 9.97 -5.77 1.90
C ASN A 185 10.75 -4.67 1.16
N VAL A 186 11.09 -3.59 1.85
CA VAL A 186 11.92 -2.50 1.29
C VAL A 186 13.30 -3.01 0.90
N TYR A 187 13.97 -3.77 1.79
CA TYR A 187 15.29 -4.32 1.47
C TYR A 187 15.23 -5.34 0.34
N CYS A 188 14.17 -6.17 0.25
CA CYS A 188 13.93 -7.00 -0.92
C CYS A 188 13.84 -6.16 -2.20
N GLY A 189 13.13 -5.03 -2.17
CA GLY A 189 13.03 -4.10 -3.29
C GLY A 189 14.40 -3.55 -3.72
N ILE A 190 15.27 -3.15 -2.78
CA ILE A 190 16.63 -2.67 -3.07
C ILE A 190 17.48 -3.79 -3.69
N ILE A 191 17.40 -5.01 -3.14
CA ILE A 191 18.09 -6.20 -3.67
C ILE A 191 17.63 -6.48 -5.10
N LEU A 192 16.34 -6.46 -5.37
CA LEU A 192 15.80 -6.65 -6.72
C LEU A 192 16.27 -5.57 -7.70
N ALA A 193 16.43 -4.31 -7.24
CA ALA A 193 16.98 -3.24 -8.07
C ALA A 193 18.45 -3.51 -8.45
N GLU A 194 19.27 -3.99 -7.51
CA GLU A 194 20.65 -4.42 -7.80
C GLU A 194 20.70 -5.58 -8.79
N LEU A 195 19.86 -6.63 -8.55
CA LEU A 195 19.79 -7.79 -9.44
C LEU A 195 19.32 -7.41 -10.86
N THR A 196 18.39 -6.45 -10.98
CA THR A 196 17.90 -5.97 -12.28
C THR A 196 19.00 -5.29 -13.09
N LEU A 197 19.97 -4.66 -12.45
CA LEU A 197 21.09 -3.95 -13.09
C LEU A 197 22.34 -4.82 -13.26
N ASP A 198 22.29 -6.07 -12.83
CA ASP A 198 23.40 -7.01 -12.93
C ASP A 198 23.37 -7.76 -14.27
N SER A 199 24.50 -7.76 -15.00
CA SER A 199 24.62 -8.37 -16.34
C SER A 199 24.42 -9.88 -16.31
N ASP A 200 24.97 -10.56 -15.30
CA ASP A 200 24.90 -12.02 -15.22
C ASP A 200 23.45 -12.47 -14.94
N VAL A 201 22.75 -11.71 -14.06
CA VAL A 201 21.34 -11.92 -13.78
C VAL A 201 20.47 -11.65 -15.01
N GLN A 202 20.77 -10.59 -15.79
CA GLN A 202 20.07 -10.30 -17.04
C GLN A 202 20.28 -11.40 -18.09
N ASN A 203 21.51 -11.87 -18.23
CA ASN A 203 21.84 -12.98 -19.12
C ASN A 203 21.10 -14.27 -18.71
N PHE A 204 21.08 -14.60 -17.43
CA PHE A 204 20.31 -15.72 -16.92
C PHE A 204 18.81 -15.54 -17.15
N ALA A 205 18.29 -14.33 -16.93
CA ALA A 205 16.86 -14.02 -17.13
C ALA A 205 16.44 -14.08 -18.60
N SER A 206 17.34 -13.82 -19.55
CA SER A 206 17.08 -13.90 -20.99
C SER A 206 17.28 -15.30 -21.57
N ALA A 207 18.03 -16.18 -20.90
CA ALA A 207 18.34 -17.53 -21.40
C ALA A 207 17.07 -18.36 -21.62
N HIS A 208 17.03 -19.09 -22.75
CA HIS A 208 15.95 -20.03 -23.07
C HIS A 208 16.15 -21.36 -22.32
N ASN A 209 15.97 -21.36 -20.99
CA ASN A 209 16.16 -22.54 -20.16
C ASN A 209 14.82 -22.98 -19.54
N TYR A 210 14.48 -24.26 -19.70
CA TYR A 210 13.27 -24.85 -19.13
C TYR A 210 13.28 -24.81 -17.59
N ALA A 211 14.43 -25.10 -16.97
CA ALA A 211 14.59 -25.05 -15.53
C ALA A 211 14.28 -23.66 -14.95
N ARG A 212 14.73 -22.60 -15.64
CA ARG A 212 14.40 -21.21 -15.26
C ARG A 212 12.90 -20.93 -15.31
N LYS A 213 12.22 -21.40 -16.38
CA LYS A 213 10.76 -21.22 -16.51
C LYS A 213 10.01 -21.92 -15.37
N LEU A 214 10.42 -23.15 -15.05
CA LEU A 214 9.82 -23.92 -13.96
C LEU A 214 10.09 -23.28 -12.60
N PHE A 215 11.31 -22.86 -12.33
CA PHE A 215 11.70 -22.14 -11.12
C PHE A 215 10.87 -20.86 -10.94
N SER A 216 10.81 -20.03 -11.98
CA SER A 216 10.05 -18.79 -11.97
C SER A 216 8.55 -19.02 -11.75
N ALA A 217 7.95 -20.01 -12.43
CA ALA A 217 6.55 -20.39 -12.23
C ALA A 217 6.30 -20.87 -10.80
N GLY A 218 7.20 -21.68 -10.25
CA GLY A 218 7.13 -22.14 -8.86
C GLY A 218 7.14 -20.97 -7.86
N LEU A 219 8.01 -19.98 -8.06
CA LEU A 219 8.05 -18.79 -7.22
C LEU A 219 6.76 -17.96 -7.30
N ILE A 220 6.19 -17.81 -8.51
CA ILE A 220 4.93 -17.09 -8.70
C ILE A 220 3.78 -17.82 -7.99
N ILE A 221 3.66 -19.13 -8.19
CA ILE A 221 2.59 -19.95 -7.58
C ILE A 221 2.71 -19.93 -6.05
N LEU A 222 3.92 -20.14 -5.52
CA LEU A 222 4.17 -20.12 -4.08
C LEU A 222 3.94 -18.73 -3.49
N GLY A 223 4.36 -17.69 -4.21
CA GLY A 223 4.14 -16.30 -3.82
C GLY A 223 2.66 -15.97 -3.69
N LEU A 224 1.84 -16.33 -4.69
CA LEU A 224 0.39 -16.14 -4.66
C LEU A 224 -0.28 -16.97 -3.55
N PHE A 225 0.23 -18.16 -3.28
CA PHE A 225 -0.26 -18.99 -2.18
C PHE A 225 -0.02 -18.33 -0.81
N PHE A 226 1.20 -17.83 -0.55
CA PHE A 226 1.51 -17.12 0.69
C PHE A 226 0.74 -15.80 0.83
N MET A 227 0.56 -15.06 -0.26
CA MET A 227 -0.27 -13.85 -0.28
C MET A 227 -1.73 -14.12 0.09
N SER A 228 -2.18 -15.35 -0.02
CA SER A 228 -3.56 -15.75 0.33
C SER A 228 -3.76 -16.00 1.83
N TYR A 229 -2.74 -15.91 2.67
CA TYR A 229 -2.84 -16.21 4.11
C TYR A 229 -3.88 -15.29 4.79
N PRO A 230 -4.81 -15.84 5.59
CA PRO A 230 -5.88 -15.06 6.22
C PRO A 230 -5.37 -14.09 7.29
N GLU A 231 -6.06 -12.99 7.44
CA GLU A 231 -5.76 -11.98 8.46
C GLU A 231 -6.17 -12.45 9.86
N GLU A 232 -7.33 -13.11 9.94
CA GLU A 232 -7.90 -13.60 11.18
C GLU A 232 -8.29 -15.08 11.05
N ASN A 233 -8.31 -15.78 12.20
CA ASN A 233 -8.78 -17.17 12.31
C ASN A 233 -8.16 -18.13 11.28
N PRO A 234 -6.82 -18.26 11.19
CA PRO A 234 -6.18 -19.14 10.20
C PRO A 234 -6.57 -20.62 10.36
N SER A 235 -6.99 -21.02 11.55
CA SER A 235 -7.43 -22.40 11.85
C SER A 235 -8.76 -22.81 11.22
N TRP A 236 -9.50 -21.87 10.58
CA TRP A 236 -10.79 -22.18 9.96
C TRP A 236 -10.69 -23.14 8.76
N ALA A 237 -9.57 -23.12 8.02
CA ALA A 237 -9.31 -24.00 6.89
C ALA A 237 -8.01 -24.77 7.08
N ARG A 238 -7.98 -26.02 6.59
CA ARG A 238 -6.82 -26.91 6.74
C ARG A 238 -5.54 -26.32 6.13
N TRP A 239 -5.64 -25.65 4.97
CA TRP A 239 -4.48 -25.08 4.28
C TRP A 239 -3.86 -23.91 5.05
N SER A 240 -4.68 -23.03 5.62
CA SER A 240 -4.21 -21.88 6.38
C SER A 240 -3.72 -22.29 7.77
N HIS A 241 -4.33 -23.31 8.39
CA HIS A 241 -3.84 -23.89 9.64
C HIS A 241 -2.46 -24.56 9.45
N ASN A 242 -2.25 -25.28 8.36
CA ASN A 242 -0.93 -25.85 8.05
C ASN A 242 0.14 -24.76 7.86
N LEU A 243 -0.21 -23.63 7.26
CA LEU A 243 0.71 -22.47 7.18
C LEU A 243 0.95 -21.86 8.56
N GLU A 244 -0.07 -21.77 9.42
CA GLU A 244 0.10 -21.30 10.80
C GLU A 244 1.12 -22.17 11.57
N LEU A 245 1.00 -23.50 11.47
CA LEU A 245 1.97 -24.44 12.06
C LEU A 245 3.36 -24.28 11.44
N LEU A 246 3.47 -24.15 10.12
CA LEU A 246 4.75 -23.91 9.47
C LEU A 246 5.36 -22.59 9.91
N GLY A 247 4.54 -21.53 10.07
CA GLY A 247 4.96 -20.22 10.52
C GLY A 247 5.66 -20.23 11.89
N SER A 248 5.21 -21.08 12.80
CA SER A 248 5.82 -21.21 14.12
C SER A 248 7.28 -21.72 14.11
N TYR A 249 7.70 -22.38 13.03
CA TYR A 249 9.08 -22.86 12.84
C TYR A 249 9.97 -21.90 12.06
N ILE A 250 9.40 -21.13 11.12
CA ILE A 250 10.20 -20.32 10.18
C ILE A 250 10.23 -18.83 10.53
N PHE A 251 9.19 -18.31 11.21
CA PHE A 251 9.15 -16.89 11.58
C PHE A 251 9.71 -16.63 12.98
N PRO A 252 10.12 -15.39 13.27
CA PRO A 252 10.55 -14.99 14.60
C PRO A 252 9.46 -15.21 15.65
N GLN A 253 9.89 -15.34 16.93
CA GLN A 253 8.94 -15.37 18.04
C GLN A 253 8.09 -14.09 18.05
N ASN A 254 6.79 -14.24 18.29
CA ASN A 254 5.79 -13.15 18.26
C ASN A 254 5.56 -12.53 16.87
N ALA A 255 5.93 -13.21 15.80
CA ALA A 255 5.68 -12.74 14.45
C ALA A 255 4.17 -12.67 14.14
N GLU A 256 3.74 -11.58 13.52
CA GLU A 256 2.38 -11.46 12.99
C GLU A 256 2.30 -12.18 11.63
N TYR A 257 1.91 -13.47 11.62
CA TYR A 257 1.89 -14.30 10.40
C TYR A 257 1.05 -13.69 9.28
N ALA A 258 -0.02 -12.98 9.63
CA ALA A 258 -0.87 -12.26 8.68
C ALA A 258 -0.15 -11.12 7.94
N ARG A 259 1.04 -10.72 8.36
CA ARG A 259 1.94 -9.78 7.64
C ARG A 259 3.13 -10.50 7.02
N PHE A 260 3.71 -11.47 7.73
CA PHE A 260 4.90 -12.20 7.25
C PHE A 260 4.60 -13.01 5.99
N TYR A 261 3.53 -13.80 5.97
CA TYR A 261 3.18 -14.60 4.80
C TYR A 261 2.90 -13.75 3.55
N PRO A 262 2.03 -12.71 3.60
CA PRO A 262 1.84 -11.84 2.45
C PRO A 262 3.11 -11.11 2.01
N GLY A 263 3.94 -10.64 2.93
CA GLY A 263 5.21 -9.99 2.61
C GLY A 263 6.17 -10.94 1.89
N LEU A 264 6.40 -12.14 2.46
CA LEU A 264 7.20 -13.18 1.81
C LEU A 264 6.61 -13.58 0.45
N GLY A 265 5.29 -13.68 0.36
CA GLY A 265 4.58 -13.97 -0.88
C GLY A 265 4.85 -12.95 -1.97
N VAL A 266 4.80 -11.65 -1.63
CA VAL A 266 5.13 -10.55 -2.55
C VAL A 266 6.60 -10.62 -2.99
N ASN A 267 7.53 -10.94 -2.08
CA ASN A 267 8.95 -11.06 -2.39
C ASN A 267 9.21 -12.21 -3.39
N LEU A 268 8.59 -13.36 -3.17
CA LEU A 268 8.69 -14.51 -4.07
C LEU A 268 8.03 -14.22 -5.43
N LEU A 269 6.84 -13.62 -5.43
CA LEU A 269 6.12 -13.24 -6.64
C LEU A 269 6.96 -12.30 -7.51
N THR A 270 7.51 -11.25 -6.93
CA THR A 270 8.29 -10.25 -7.68
C THR A 270 9.60 -10.84 -8.20
N LEU A 271 10.28 -11.69 -7.41
CA LEU A 271 11.46 -12.43 -7.86
C LEU A 271 11.08 -13.39 -9.02
N GLY A 272 9.97 -14.11 -8.91
CA GLY A 272 9.46 -14.96 -9.97
C GLY A 272 9.16 -14.20 -11.26
N VAL A 273 8.48 -13.05 -11.16
CA VAL A 273 8.20 -12.16 -12.30
C VAL A 273 9.50 -11.66 -12.93
N MET A 274 10.53 -11.34 -12.14
CA MET A 274 11.82 -10.88 -12.66
C MET A 274 12.46 -11.92 -13.63
N PHE A 275 12.26 -13.20 -13.39
CA PHE A 275 12.77 -14.28 -14.26
C PHE A 275 11.76 -14.81 -15.29
N ASN A 276 10.54 -14.22 -15.37
CA ASN A 276 9.48 -14.68 -16.27
C ASN A 276 9.13 -13.65 -17.34
N ASN A 277 9.62 -13.85 -18.55
CA ASN A 277 9.37 -12.93 -19.66
C ASN A 277 7.88 -12.85 -20.05
N THR A 278 7.12 -13.95 -19.90
CA THR A 278 5.68 -13.96 -20.19
C THR A 278 4.93 -13.13 -19.14
N ALA A 279 5.23 -13.31 -17.85
CA ALA A 279 4.66 -12.50 -16.79
C ALA A 279 4.98 -11.01 -16.96
N LYS A 280 6.24 -10.66 -17.30
CA LYS A 280 6.62 -9.28 -17.62
C LYS A 280 5.79 -8.72 -18.78
N LYS A 281 5.64 -9.46 -19.88
CA LYS A 281 4.82 -9.03 -21.04
C LYS A 281 3.36 -8.79 -20.64
N ILE A 282 2.76 -9.69 -19.86
CA ILE A 282 1.39 -9.53 -19.36
C ILE A 282 1.26 -8.27 -18.51
N LEU A 283 2.14 -8.09 -17.51
CA LEU A 283 2.11 -6.93 -16.61
C LEU A 283 2.47 -5.61 -17.31
N SER A 284 3.14 -5.66 -18.45
CA SER A 284 3.46 -4.48 -19.28
C SER A 284 2.37 -4.13 -20.29
N THR A 285 1.24 -4.84 -20.31
CA THR A 285 0.11 -4.46 -21.18
C THR A 285 -0.49 -3.13 -20.72
N SER A 286 -1.10 -2.39 -21.66
CA SER A 286 -1.70 -1.08 -21.39
C SER A 286 -2.72 -1.12 -20.25
N PHE A 287 -3.44 -2.24 -20.13
CA PHE A 287 -4.43 -2.44 -19.06
C PHE A 287 -3.78 -2.46 -17.68
N PHE A 288 -2.75 -3.31 -17.46
CA PHE A 288 -2.08 -3.38 -16.16
C PHE A 288 -1.26 -2.12 -15.84
N CYS A 289 -0.66 -1.49 -16.85
CA CYS A 289 0.01 -0.20 -16.68
C CYS A 289 -0.98 0.90 -16.26
N TRP A 290 -2.19 0.90 -16.85
CA TRP A 290 -3.26 1.82 -16.46
C TRP A 290 -3.75 1.55 -15.02
N MET A 291 -3.99 0.29 -14.64
CA MET A 291 -4.33 -0.08 -13.26
C MET A 291 -3.24 0.37 -12.28
N GLY A 292 -1.98 0.13 -12.61
CA GLY A 292 -0.84 0.53 -11.78
C GLY A 292 -0.76 2.05 -11.58
N LYS A 293 -1.04 2.83 -12.63
CA LYS A 293 -1.11 4.30 -12.55
C LYS A 293 -2.22 4.78 -11.60
N LEU A 294 -3.32 4.05 -11.53
CA LEU A 294 -4.46 4.40 -10.68
C LEU A 294 -4.37 3.81 -9.26
N SER A 295 -3.37 2.97 -8.96
CA SER A 295 -3.27 2.26 -7.69
C SER A 295 -3.26 3.17 -6.46
N PHE A 296 -2.51 4.27 -6.51
CA PHE A 296 -2.44 5.22 -5.40
C PHE A 296 -3.71 6.08 -5.25
N PRO A 297 -4.30 6.66 -6.31
CA PRO A 297 -5.63 7.26 -6.23
C PRO A 297 -6.71 6.32 -5.69
N ILE A 298 -6.75 5.06 -6.17
CA ILE A 298 -7.70 4.07 -5.65
C ILE A 298 -7.47 3.83 -4.15
N TYR A 299 -6.21 3.69 -3.73
CA TYR A 299 -5.87 3.54 -2.33
C TYR A 299 -6.41 4.70 -1.46
N LEU A 300 -6.30 5.94 -1.91
CA LEU A 300 -6.79 7.12 -1.16
C LEU A 300 -8.32 7.24 -1.14
N LEU A 301 -9.00 6.74 -2.17
CA LEU A 301 -10.43 7.02 -2.39
C LEU A 301 -11.35 5.86 -2.01
N HIS A 302 -10.86 4.60 -2.04
CA HIS A 302 -11.75 3.44 -1.91
C HIS A 302 -12.49 3.39 -0.56
N ALA A 303 -11.81 3.66 0.55
CA ALA A 303 -12.44 3.53 1.85
C ALA A 303 -13.48 4.62 2.16
N PRO A 304 -13.22 5.91 1.91
CA PRO A 304 -14.28 6.92 1.97
C PRO A 304 -15.46 6.61 1.05
N LEU A 305 -15.21 6.17 -0.19
CA LEU A 305 -16.28 5.85 -1.15
C LEU A 305 -17.07 4.59 -0.76
N ILE A 306 -16.43 3.58 -0.17
CA ILE A 306 -17.15 2.41 0.37
C ILE A 306 -18.09 2.84 1.51
N ARG A 307 -17.61 3.64 2.44
CA ARG A 307 -18.37 4.08 3.62
C ARG A 307 -19.43 5.14 3.31
N THR A 308 -19.36 5.74 2.13
CA THR A 308 -20.37 6.70 1.63
C THR A 308 -21.17 6.07 0.50
N VAL A 309 -20.73 6.16 -0.73
CA VAL A 309 -21.50 5.78 -1.91
C VAL A 309 -21.99 4.32 -1.86
N LEU A 310 -21.08 3.37 -1.59
CA LEU A 310 -21.47 1.97 -1.55
C LEU A 310 -22.39 1.66 -0.36
N ALA A 311 -22.11 2.23 0.82
CA ALA A 311 -22.96 2.04 1.99
C ALA A 311 -24.39 2.57 1.75
N TRP A 312 -24.55 3.72 1.11
CA TRP A 312 -25.86 4.23 0.74
C TRP A 312 -26.60 3.32 -0.25
N VAL A 313 -25.90 2.76 -1.22
CA VAL A 313 -26.51 1.84 -2.21
C VAL A 313 -26.91 0.52 -1.56
N LEU A 314 -26.08 -0.04 -0.67
CA LEU A 314 -26.33 -1.36 -0.09
C LEU A 314 -27.33 -1.33 1.07
N PHE A 315 -27.36 -0.27 1.86
CA PHE A 315 -28.12 -0.20 3.10
C PHE A 315 -29.21 0.90 3.10
N GLY A 316 -29.06 1.94 2.26
CA GLY A 316 -29.91 3.13 2.32
C GLY A 316 -31.37 2.90 1.98
N ALA A 317 -31.71 1.82 1.25
CA ALA A 317 -33.10 1.45 0.94
C ALA A 317 -33.72 0.49 1.99
N SER A 318 -32.94 0.04 2.99
CA SER A 318 -33.40 -0.90 4.02
C SER A 318 -34.07 -0.18 5.17
N ILE A 319 -34.97 -0.88 5.86
CA ILE A 319 -35.62 -0.42 7.08
C ILE A 319 -34.95 -1.11 8.27
N ARG A 320 -34.69 -0.33 9.34
CA ARG A 320 -34.11 -0.87 10.57
C ARG A 320 -35.13 -1.81 11.23
N PRO A 321 -34.75 -3.05 11.54
CA PRO A 321 -35.67 -3.98 12.21
C PRO A 321 -35.98 -3.48 13.62
N ASP A 322 -37.26 -3.56 14.00
CA ASP A 322 -37.71 -3.35 15.38
C ASP A 322 -37.25 -4.55 16.22
N GLN A 323 -36.55 -4.29 17.32
CA GLN A 323 -36.08 -5.33 18.24
C GLN A 323 -37.12 -5.65 19.35
N GLY A 324 -38.27 -4.98 19.32
CA GLY A 324 -39.33 -5.20 20.33
C GLY A 324 -39.04 -4.53 21.67
N LYS A 325 -39.54 -5.10 22.76
CA LYS A 325 -39.42 -4.58 24.13
C LYS A 325 -38.54 -5.47 24.99
N ASP A 326 -37.82 -4.89 25.92
CA ASP A 326 -37.07 -5.62 26.93
C ASP A 326 -38.00 -6.28 27.98
N GLU A 327 -37.43 -7.05 28.91
CA GLU A 327 -38.18 -7.71 30.00
C GLU A 327 -38.95 -6.70 30.93
N ASN A 328 -38.55 -5.45 30.91
CA ASN A 328 -39.16 -4.37 31.68
C ASN A 328 -40.21 -3.57 30.87
N GLY A 329 -40.50 -3.99 29.62
CA GLY A 329 -41.47 -3.35 28.73
C GLY A 329 -40.96 -2.10 28.00
N ASN A 330 -39.68 -1.73 28.14
CA ASN A 330 -39.08 -0.61 27.43
C ASN A 330 -38.75 -1.01 25.99
N GLN A 331 -38.94 -0.10 25.04
CA GLN A 331 -38.65 -0.34 23.64
C GLN A 331 -37.12 -0.43 23.42
N LEU A 332 -36.66 -1.55 22.87
CA LEU A 332 -35.25 -1.72 22.51
C LEU A 332 -34.87 -0.78 21.37
N PRO A 333 -33.60 -0.34 21.30
CA PRO A 333 -33.14 0.47 20.16
C PRO A 333 -33.31 -0.30 18.86
N PRO A 334 -33.65 0.36 17.73
CA PRO A 334 -33.81 -0.31 16.45
C PRO A 334 -32.51 -1.02 16.06
N GLY A 335 -32.64 -2.20 15.47
CA GLY A 335 -31.51 -2.99 14.98
C GLY A 335 -30.69 -2.27 13.88
N TRP A 336 -29.61 -2.88 13.45
CA TRP A 336 -28.78 -2.35 12.36
C TRP A 336 -29.51 -2.48 11.02
N LEU A 337 -29.23 -1.58 10.07
CA LEU A 337 -29.72 -1.66 8.70
C LEU A 337 -29.15 -2.90 8.00
N PRO A 338 -29.96 -3.90 7.63
CA PRO A 338 -29.48 -5.04 6.87
C PRO A 338 -29.16 -4.65 5.42
N ILE A 339 -28.39 -5.46 4.73
CA ILE A 339 -28.22 -5.32 3.28
C ILE A 339 -29.59 -5.51 2.61
N ALA A 340 -29.98 -4.60 1.73
CA ALA A 340 -31.31 -4.56 1.13
C ALA A 340 -31.70 -5.88 0.42
N ASN A 341 -30.83 -6.40 -0.43
CA ASN A 341 -31.00 -7.71 -1.08
C ASN A 341 -29.66 -8.20 -1.65
N ARG A 342 -29.43 -9.52 -1.70
CA ARG A 342 -28.23 -10.12 -2.33
C ARG A 342 -28.04 -9.70 -3.78
N TRP A 343 -29.10 -9.52 -4.55
CA TRP A 343 -29.05 -9.06 -5.93
C TRP A 343 -28.55 -7.62 -6.06
N VAL A 344 -28.87 -6.77 -5.09
CA VAL A 344 -28.33 -5.41 -5.02
C VAL A 344 -26.80 -5.48 -4.88
N VAL A 345 -26.27 -6.38 -4.06
CA VAL A 345 -24.82 -6.56 -3.91
C VAL A 345 -24.16 -6.97 -5.23
N VAL A 346 -24.76 -7.96 -5.93
CA VAL A 346 -24.23 -8.49 -7.20
C VAL A 346 -24.16 -7.42 -8.29
N ILE A 347 -25.11 -6.49 -8.31
CA ILE A 347 -25.14 -5.39 -9.28
C ILE A 347 -24.32 -4.19 -8.80
N ALA A 348 -24.45 -3.84 -7.52
CA ALA A 348 -23.82 -2.64 -6.98
C ALA A 348 -22.29 -2.74 -6.94
N LEU A 349 -21.72 -3.92 -6.61
CA LEU A 349 -20.27 -4.07 -6.53
C LEU A 349 -19.57 -3.80 -7.88
N PRO A 350 -19.93 -4.42 -9.01
CA PRO A 350 -19.32 -4.09 -10.30
C PRO A 350 -19.49 -2.63 -10.69
N LEU A 351 -20.68 -2.05 -10.49
CA LEU A 351 -20.93 -0.64 -10.77
C LEU A 351 -20.10 0.29 -9.89
N PHE A 352 -19.95 -0.07 -8.61
CA PHE A 352 -19.09 0.65 -7.68
C PHE A 352 -17.62 0.59 -8.11
N TYR A 353 -17.10 -0.55 -8.56
CA TYR A 353 -15.75 -0.65 -9.10
C TYR A 353 -15.57 0.26 -10.32
N VAL A 354 -16.50 0.25 -11.28
CA VAL A 354 -16.47 1.16 -12.43
C VAL A 354 -16.45 2.62 -11.97
N PHE A 355 -17.30 2.97 -11.02
CA PHE A 355 -17.35 4.31 -10.44
C PHE A 355 -16.04 4.69 -9.76
N LEU A 356 -15.49 3.81 -8.90
CA LEU A 356 -14.21 4.02 -8.20
C LEU A 356 -13.07 4.27 -9.20
N TYR A 357 -12.96 3.44 -10.26
CA TYR A 357 -11.95 3.62 -11.30
C TYR A 357 -12.12 4.91 -12.08
N ARG A 358 -13.36 5.36 -12.33
CA ARG A 358 -13.64 6.65 -12.96
C ARG A 358 -13.18 7.81 -12.08
N VAL A 359 -13.54 7.80 -10.80
CA VAL A 359 -13.11 8.84 -9.84
C VAL A 359 -11.59 8.84 -9.68
N ALA A 360 -10.97 7.67 -9.56
CA ALA A 360 -9.51 7.55 -9.49
C ALA A 360 -8.80 8.07 -10.76
N ASN A 361 -9.40 7.86 -11.93
CA ASN A 361 -8.85 8.39 -13.18
C ASN A 361 -8.95 9.92 -13.24
N LEU A 362 -10.06 10.52 -12.79
CA LEU A 362 -10.17 11.97 -12.63
C LEU A 362 -9.14 12.51 -11.65
N TRP A 363 -8.94 11.82 -10.53
CA TRP A 363 -7.90 12.17 -9.56
C TRP A 363 -6.50 12.17 -10.20
N ALA A 364 -6.15 11.10 -10.93
CA ALA A 364 -4.87 10.99 -11.62
C ALA A 364 -4.68 12.02 -12.74
N GLN A 365 -5.76 12.55 -13.31
CA GLN A 365 -5.71 13.59 -14.37
C GLN A 365 -5.59 15.00 -13.80
N TYR A 366 -6.20 15.30 -12.67
CA TYR A 366 -6.28 16.67 -12.13
C TYR A 366 -5.50 16.87 -10.84
N VAL A 367 -5.67 15.96 -9.86
CA VAL A 367 -5.10 16.13 -8.52
C VAL A 367 -3.62 15.75 -8.49
N ASP A 368 -3.24 14.62 -9.07
CA ASP A 368 -1.83 14.18 -9.06
C ASP A 368 -0.90 15.17 -9.79
N PRO A 369 -1.25 15.73 -10.98
CA PRO A 369 -0.43 16.77 -11.60
C PRO A 369 -0.38 18.08 -10.79
N PHE A 370 -1.48 18.45 -10.12
CA PHE A 370 -1.48 19.59 -9.21
C PHE A 370 -0.51 19.37 -8.05
N CYS A 371 -0.58 18.23 -7.37
CA CYS A 371 0.36 17.88 -6.30
C CYS A 371 1.81 17.86 -6.78
N GLY A 372 2.04 17.37 -8.01
CA GLY A 372 3.36 17.40 -8.64
C GLY A 372 3.88 18.81 -8.87
N ARG A 373 3.04 19.73 -9.39
CA ARG A 373 3.42 21.15 -9.57
C ARG A 373 3.76 21.82 -8.25
N VAL A 374 2.93 21.65 -7.23
CA VAL A 374 3.18 22.22 -5.89
C VAL A 374 4.50 21.69 -5.33
N THR A 375 4.76 20.39 -5.43
CA THR A 375 6.02 19.78 -4.95
C THR A 375 7.22 20.32 -5.70
N ASN A 376 7.12 20.52 -7.03
CA ASN A 376 8.22 21.06 -7.84
C ASN A 376 8.49 22.54 -7.51
N LEU A 377 7.43 23.34 -7.27
CA LEU A 377 7.59 24.75 -6.83
C LEU A 377 8.34 24.83 -5.50
N PHE A 378 8.00 23.97 -4.53
CA PHE A 378 8.75 23.91 -3.28
C PHE A 378 10.20 23.47 -3.49
N GLU A 379 10.45 22.54 -4.39
CA GLU A 379 11.82 22.12 -4.72
C GLU A 379 12.64 23.27 -5.30
N GLU A 380 12.10 24.00 -6.26
CA GLU A 380 12.75 25.16 -6.89
C GLU A 380 13.06 26.28 -5.86
N LEU A 381 12.18 26.47 -4.86
CA LEU A 381 12.40 27.44 -3.79
C LEU A 381 13.49 27.03 -2.80
N VAL A 382 13.64 25.73 -2.55
CA VAL A 382 14.50 25.21 -1.47
C VAL A 382 15.87 24.79 -1.97
N PHE A 383 15.96 24.20 -3.17
CA PHE A 383 17.25 23.78 -3.72
C PHE A 383 17.97 24.96 -4.36
N ARG A 384 19.26 25.10 -4.07
CA ARG A 384 20.13 26.09 -4.73
C ARG A 384 20.28 25.74 -6.20
N ASP A 385 20.22 26.75 -7.06
CA ASP A 385 20.55 26.60 -8.48
C ASP A 385 22.03 26.25 -8.63
N ASP A 386 22.33 24.99 -8.95
CA ASP A 386 23.70 24.54 -9.23
C ASP A 386 24.37 25.35 -10.35
N ALA A 387 23.57 25.95 -11.25
CA ALA A 387 24.06 26.84 -12.32
C ALA A 387 24.63 28.19 -11.80
N LYS A 388 24.11 28.73 -10.69
CA LYS A 388 24.65 29.94 -10.08
C LYS A 388 25.90 29.65 -9.27
N ALA A 389 26.00 28.49 -8.63
CA ALA A 389 27.19 28.10 -7.86
C ALA A 389 28.41 27.84 -8.76
N SER A 390 28.24 27.48 -10.03
CA SER A 390 29.38 27.31 -10.97
C SER A 390 29.89 28.61 -11.54
N SER A 391 29.11 29.71 -11.49
CA SER A 391 29.53 31.07 -11.92
C SER A 391 30.20 31.88 -10.81
N GLU A 392 30.05 31.45 -9.55
CA GLU A 392 30.70 32.05 -8.37
C GLU A 392 31.98 31.31 -7.92
N LYS A 393 32.67 30.61 -8.81
CA LYS A 393 34.04 30.17 -8.50
C LYS A 393 34.90 31.44 -8.36
N PRO A 394 35.41 31.72 -7.16
CA PRO A 394 36.27 32.89 -7.00
C PRO A 394 37.51 32.68 -7.87
N LEU A 395 37.78 33.69 -8.69
CA LEU A 395 39.09 33.96 -9.21
C LEU A 395 39.99 34.27 -8.01
N LEU A 396 40.47 33.27 -7.32
CA LEU A 396 41.51 33.41 -6.31
C LEU A 396 42.68 32.52 -6.70
N LEU A 397 43.72 33.28 -7.01
CA LEU A 397 45.14 33.01 -6.96
C LEU A 397 45.79 32.60 -8.30
N SER A 398 46.17 33.63 -9.03
CA SER A 398 47.50 33.70 -9.65
C SER A 398 48.57 33.95 -8.62
#